data_56dac59d3a77fd02015794e4baabc64e
#
_entry.id   56dac59d3a77fd02015794e4baabc64e
#
_cell.length_a   1.000
_cell.length_b   1.000
_cell.length_c   1.000
_cell.angle_alpha   90.00
_cell.angle_beta   90.00
_cell.angle_gamma   90.00
#
_symmetry.space_group_name_H-M   'P 1'
#
loop_
_entity.id
_entity.type
_entity.pdbx_description
1 polymer ?
#
loop_
_entity_poly.entity_id
_entity_poly.type
_entity_poly.pdbx_seq_one_letter_code
_entity_poly.pdbx_strand_id
1 'polypeptide(L)'
;GSHVGDYNEAAGVNYSVGEYWDNNSKIKSWIDATGKRSAAFDFQFHYAVTNAINTSNWGSLSTASPLIKENNYKRYAVTFVENHDLEQRTGTTPDPIKRDTLAANAYLLAMPGTPCVFLKHYLAYPDEIKAMIDARKAAGITNQSNFTDFRTTTSYYGVITIGTNAQLLAIVGNTALMGEPSSIYTKILSGYHYAYYLSKSAETAFIDKPSGTYSKAFSTTLTAVSNSADAKIAYTTDGTEPSATNGTQVASGTTVSISSDCTLKAVLIAGGAAKGSVITRHYMFSHFTPKDIYVYVNADDAGSAWSNWKDGIYYWTWGGDGTHAPKSGKWPGDKVAATETADNKQWAVQSYTLSSEDDAVSFVFNMGSNVTQTENKTGVNKTTYLLINNTTDDSGHNTISTVATGIKGITNVEKPTDDKWYTLNGQRIERPTQRGIYIHNGKKLIIH
;
A
#
# COMPACT_ATOMS: atom_id res chain seq x y z
N GLY A 1 -6.58 -6.19 33.27
CA GLY A 1 -5.17 -6.54 32.98
C GLY A 1 -4.64 -7.71 33.79
N SER A 2 -5.08 -7.92 35.02
CA SER A 2 -4.49 -8.90 35.95
C SER A 2 -4.46 -10.36 35.45
N HIS A 3 -5.41 -10.75 34.61
CA HIS A 3 -5.51 -12.14 34.10
C HIS A 3 -4.94 -12.32 32.68
N VAL A 4 -4.50 -11.26 32.01
CA VAL A 4 -3.96 -11.37 30.64
C VAL A 4 -2.70 -12.22 30.60
N GLY A 5 -1.81 -12.05 31.59
CA GLY A 5 -0.61 -12.85 31.72
C GLY A 5 -0.89 -14.34 31.87
N ASP A 6 -1.89 -14.68 32.70
CA ASP A 6 -2.29 -16.07 32.96
C ASP A 6 -2.90 -16.72 31.70
N TYR A 7 -3.75 -15.97 30.97
CA TYR A 7 -4.33 -16.45 29.71
C TYR A 7 -3.24 -16.64 28.62
N ASN A 8 -2.29 -15.72 28.51
CA ASN A 8 -1.19 -15.83 27.56
C ASN A 8 -0.33 -17.07 27.85
N GLU A 9 -0.04 -17.33 29.15
CA GLU A 9 0.71 -18.51 29.56
C GLU A 9 -0.05 -19.80 29.27
N ALA A 10 -1.31 -19.87 29.67
CA ALA A 10 -2.16 -21.04 29.44
C ALA A 10 -2.36 -21.35 27.94
N ALA A 11 -2.41 -20.33 27.10
CA ALA A 11 -2.56 -20.46 25.65
C ALA A 11 -1.23 -20.62 24.90
N GLY A 12 -0.07 -20.58 25.57
CA GLY A 12 1.24 -20.64 24.95
C GLY A 12 1.56 -19.45 24.04
N VAL A 13 1.00 -18.26 24.33
CA VAL A 13 1.17 -17.06 23.51
C VAL A 13 2.50 -16.39 23.83
N ASN A 14 3.36 -16.27 22.81
CA ASN A 14 4.68 -15.64 22.95
C ASN A 14 4.64 -14.12 22.85
N TYR A 15 3.58 -13.56 22.23
CA TYR A 15 3.40 -12.13 22.04
C TYR A 15 1.91 -11.78 22.05
N SER A 16 1.56 -10.75 22.81
CA SER A 16 0.22 -10.16 22.79
C SER A 16 0.30 -8.65 22.84
N VAL A 17 -0.73 -7.99 22.33
CA VAL A 17 -0.90 -6.54 22.38
C VAL A 17 -2.31 -6.21 22.86
N GLY A 18 -2.40 -5.25 23.79
CA GLY A 18 -3.68 -4.75 24.29
C GLY A 18 -4.01 -3.40 23.69
N GLU A 19 -5.25 -3.26 23.28
CA GLU A 19 -5.82 -1.95 22.93
C GLU A 19 -6.45 -1.36 24.19
N TYR A 20 -5.64 -0.58 24.92
CA TYR A 20 -6.09 0.16 26.07
C TYR A 20 -6.01 1.66 25.80
N TRP A 21 -7.11 2.23 25.36
CA TRP A 21 -7.19 3.60 24.89
C TRP A 21 -7.24 4.61 26.02
N ASP A 22 -6.08 4.99 26.51
CA ASP A 22 -5.96 5.94 27.63
C ASP A 22 -4.61 6.69 27.59
N ASN A 23 -4.34 7.49 28.60
CA ASN A 23 -3.06 8.15 28.78
C ASN A 23 -1.94 7.18 29.22
N ASN A 24 -0.68 7.61 29.08
CA ASN A 24 0.47 6.75 29.39
C ASN A 24 0.50 6.23 30.84
N SER A 25 0.02 7.00 31.82
CA SER A 25 0.00 6.54 33.21
C SER A 25 -0.84 5.28 33.37
N LYS A 26 -2.03 5.27 32.78
CA LYS A 26 -2.93 4.12 32.83
C LYS A 26 -2.44 2.96 31.95
N ILE A 27 -1.89 3.26 30.76
CA ILE A 27 -1.29 2.23 29.88
C ILE A 27 -0.14 1.54 30.61
N LYS A 28 0.75 2.27 31.27
CA LYS A 28 1.85 1.71 32.09
C LYS A 28 1.32 0.83 33.22
N SER A 29 0.32 1.30 33.95
CA SER A 29 -0.31 0.52 35.03
C SER A 29 -0.98 -0.76 34.48
N TRP A 30 -1.57 -0.69 33.28
CA TRP A 30 -2.14 -1.88 32.64
C TRP A 30 -1.04 -2.88 32.23
N ILE A 31 0.07 -2.42 31.61
CA ILE A 31 1.22 -3.26 31.28
C ILE A 31 1.77 -3.96 32.54
N ASP A 32 1.95 -3.22 33.63
CA ASP A 32 2.42 -3.79 34.91
C ASP A 32 1.45 -4.82 35.46
N ALA A 33 0.13 -4.57 35.39
CA ALA A 33 -0.90 -5.52 35.82
C ALA A 33 -0.94 -6.81 34.99
N THR A 34 -0.42 -6.82 33.75
CA THR A 34 -0.22 -8.05 32.98
C THR A 34 1.03 -8.83 33.39
N GLY A 35 1.78 -8.38 34.38
CA GLY A 35 3.11 -8.89 34.70
C GLY A 35 4.13 -8.63 33.61
N LYS A 36 3.92 -7.58 32.79
CA LYS A 36 4.73 -7.21 31.62
C LYS A 36 4.75 -8.30 30.53
N ARG A 37 3.68 -9.10 30.46
CA ARG A 37 3.52 -10.19 29.47
C ARG A 37 2.71 -9.77 28.24
N SER A 38 2.26 -8.50 28.18
CA SER A 38 1.57 -7.93 27.03
C SER A 38 2.16 -6.56 26.69
N ALA A 39 2.31 -6.31 25.39
CA ALA A 39 2.53 -4.97 24.86
C ALA A 39 1.19 -4.19 24.81
N ALA A 40 1.24 -2.89 24.57
CA ALA A 40 0.07 -2.04 24.39
C ALA A 40 0.26 -1.06 23.22
N PHE A 41 -0.83 -0.69 22.56
CA PHE A 41 -0.80 0.38 21.57
C PHE A 41 -0.44 1.72 22.22
N ASP A 42 0.52 2.42 21.60
CA ASP A 42 1.00 3.74 22.03
C ASP A 42 0.10 4.84 21.44
N PHE A 43 -1.05 5.08 22.06
CA PHE A 43 -1.98 6.12 21.63
C PHE A 43 -1.39 7.52 21.68
N GLN A 44 -0.44 7.79 22.59
CA GLN A 44 0.21 9.09 22.65
C GLN A 44 1.16 9.30 21.46
N PHE A 45 1.71 8.23 20.88
CA PHE A 45 2.45 8.30 19.63
C PHE A 45 1.53 8.68 18.47
N HIS A 46 0.40 8.03 18.35
CA HIS A 46 -0.62 8.36 17.35
C HIS A 46 -1.04 9.83 17.44
N TYR A 47 -1.45 10.30 18.62
CA TYR A 47 -1.89 11.67 18.80
C TYR A 47 -0.79 12.71 18.53
N ALA A 48 0.46 12.41 18.87
CA ALA A 48 1.59 13.29 18.57
C ALA A 48 1.75 13.49 17.06
N VAL A 49 1.71 12.39 16.29
CA VAL A 49 1.86 12.42 14.81
C VAL A 49 0.67 13.14 14.16
N THR A 50 -0.55 12.76 14.52
CA THR A 50 -1.76 13.36 13.95
C THR A 50 -1.85 14.85 14.25
N ASN A 51 -1.51 15.25 15.47
CA ASN A 51 -1.47 16.66 15.83
C ASN A 51 -0.41 17.43 15.01
N ALA A 52 0.81 16.91 14.92
CA ALA A 52 1.88 17.54 14.14
C ALA A 52 1.48 17.78 12.69
N ILE A 53 0.84 16.79 12.05
CA ILE A 53 0.36 16.87 10.68
C ILE A 53 -0.78 17.86 10.55
N ASN A 54 -1.85 17.69 11.33
CA ASN A 54 -3.08 18.45 11.16
C ASN A 54 -2.95 19.92 11.57
N THR A 55 -2.02 20.25 12.47
CA THR A 55 -1.69 21.64 12.83
C THR A 55 -0.52 22.23 12.02
N SER A 56 0.09 21.46 11.13
CA SER A 56 1.32 21.85 10.40
C SER A 56 2.49 22.22 11.31
N ASN A 57 2.55 21.63 12.49
CA ASN A 57 3.58 21.89 13.49
C ASN A 57 4.38 20.62 13.79
N TRP A 58 5.28 20.29 12.88
CA TRP A 58 6.14 19.10 13.00
C TRP A 58 7.04 19.14 14.23
N GLY A 59 7.44 20.35 14.67
CA GLY A 59 8.26 20.54 15.86
C GLY A 59 7.60 20.06 17.16
N SER A 60 6.28 19.92 17.20
CA SER A 60 5.56 19.39 18.36
C SER A 60 5.93 17.93 18.68
N LEU A 61 6.50 17.18 17.74
CA LEU A 61 7.00 15.82 17.99
C LEU A 61 8.14 15.78 19.00
N SER A 62 8.97 16.83 19.09
CA SER A 62 10.08 16.91 20.06
C SER A 62 9.59 16.94 21.51
N THR A 63 8.49 17.62 21.75
CA THR A 63 7.92 17.83 23.10
C THR A 63 6.85 16.81 23.47
N ALA A 64 6.35 16.03 22.51
CA ALA A 64 5.40 14.97 22.76
C ALA A 64 5.99 13.89 23.69
N SER A 65 5.13 13.23 24.44
CA SER A 65 5.51 12.21 25.43
C SER A 65 4.86 10.86 25.13
N PRO A 66 5.17 10.21 23.98
CA PRO A 66 4.70 8.87 23.69
C PRO A 66 5.36 7.82 24.60
N LEU A 67 4.78 6.63 24.67
CA LEU A 67 5.28 5.52 25.48
C LEU A 67 6.71 5.12 25.12
N ILE A 68 7.12 5.27 23.85
CA ILE A 68 8.50 5.02 23.41
C ILE A 68 9.55 5.91 24.08
N LYS A 69 9.18 7.04 24.69
CA LYS A 69 10.09 7.90 25.48
C LYS A 69 10.27 7.42 26.93
N GLU A 70 9.45 6.47 27.35
CA GLU A 70 9.49 5.88 28.69
C GLU A 70 10.44 4.67 28.73
N ASN A 71 11.66 4.83 29.25
CA ASN A 71 12.73 3.83 29.16
C ASN A 71 12.30 2.41 29.59
N ASN A 72 11.53 2.29 30.68
CA ASN A 72 11.08 1.00 31.22
C ASN A 72 9.90 0.40 30.45
N TYR A 73 9.26 1.16 29.55
CA TYR A 73 8.05 0.74 28.82
C TYR A 73 8.23 0.77 27.29
N LYS A 74 9.28 1.37 26.78
CA LYS A 74 9.58 1.47 25.34
C LYS A 74 9.41 0.14 24.61
N ARG A 75 9.94 -0.95 25.18
CA ARG A 75 9.87 -2.30 24.59
C ARG A 75 8.43 -2.85 24.42
N TYR A 76 7.49 -2.31 25.20
CA TYR A 76 6.08 -2.72 25.19
C TYR A 76 5.21 -1.80 24.33
N ALA A 77 5.77 -0.75 23.76
CA ALA A 77 5.06 0.17 22.91
C ALA A 77 4.83 -0.43 21.51
N VAL A 78 3.58 -0.63 21.13
CA VAL A 78 3.18 -0.89 19.74
C VAL A 78 2.81 0.46 19.14
N THR A 79 3.73 1.01 18.35
CA THR A 79 3.55 2.33 17.71
C THR A 79 2.69 2.21 16.47
N PHE A 80 1.82 3.19 16.26
CA PHE A 80 0.96 3.27 15.09
C PHE A 80 0.59 4.71 14.78
N VAL A 81 0.16 5.00 13.57
CA VAL A 81 -0.21 6.36 13.13
C VAL A 81 -1.69 6.49 12.80
N GLU A 82 -2.35 5.41 12.42
CA GLU A 82 -3.77 5.36 12.10
C GLU A 82 -4.31 3.94 12.31
N ASN A 83 -5.63 3.81 12.55
CA ASN A 83 -6.35 2.55 12.57
C ASN A 83 -7.78 2.72 12.05
N HIS A 84 -8.54 1.64 11.97
CA HIS A 84 -9.89 1.62 11.41
C HIS A 84 -10.93 2.40 12.24
N ASP A 85 -10.71 2.58 13.54
CA ASP A 85 -11.60 3.36 14.40
C ASP A 85 -11.31 4.86 14.29
N LEU A 86 -10.02 5.22 14.23
CA LEU A 86 -9.57 6.62 14.21
C LEU A 86 -9.82 7.27 12.84
N GLU A 87 -9.67 6.54 11.75
CA GLU A 87 -9.93 7.05 10.39
C GLU A 87 -11.40 7.47 10.16
N GLN A 88 -12.32 6.89 10.92
CA GLN A 88 -13.76 7.19 10.81
C GLN A 88 -14.19 8.39 11.66
N ARG A 89 -13.31 8.95 12.47
CA ARG A 89 -13.66 10.05 13.35
C ARG A 89 -13.91 11.34 12.61
N THR A 90 -14.98 12.01 13.02
CA THR A 90 -15.35 13.34 12.56
C THR A 90 -15.41 14.28 13.76
N GLY A 91 -15.04 15.55 13.57
CA GLY A 91 -15.18 16.55 14.61
C GLY A 91 -13.87 17.25 14.99
N THR A 92 -13.74 17.67 16.27
CA THR A 92 -12.65 18.54 16.77
C THR A 92 -11.39 17.80 17.21
N THR A 93 -11.39 16.49 17.18
CA THR A 93 -10.20 15.70 17.52
C THR A 93 -9.15 15.83 16.41
N PRO A 94 -7.85 15.60 16.71
CA PRO A 94 -6.81 15.61 15.68
C PRO A 94 -6.97 14.50 14.63
N ASP A 95 -7.83 13.51 14.86
CA ASP A 95 -8.11 12.40 13.97
C ASP A 95 -9.10 12.77 12.85
N PRO A 96 -9.05 12.09 11.70
CA PRO A 96 -7.99 11.23 11.18
C PRO A 96 -6.79 12.02 10.62
N ILE A 97 -5.76 11.31 10.17
CA ILE A 97 -4.67 11.91 9.37
C ILE A 97 -5.25 12.40 8.04
N LYS A 98 -5.16 13.72 7.80
CA LYS A 98 -5.78 14.37 6.62
C LYS A 98 -4.83 14.53 5.43
N ARG A 99 -3.53 14.39 5.66
CA ARG A 99 -2.46 14.56 4.66
C ARG A 99 -1.17 13.93 5.18
N ASP A 100 -0.12 13.95 4.38
CA ASP A 100 1.24 13.55 4.78
C ASP A 100 1.35 12.09 5.26
N THR A 101 0.50 11.20 4.75
CA THR A 101 0.46 9.78 5.13
C THR A 101 1.83 9.10 5.03
N LEU A 102 2.61 9.41 3.98
CA LEU A 102 3.97 8.87 3.83
C LEU A 102 4.92 9.40 4.90
N ALA A 103 4.87 10.70 5.21
CA ALA A 103 5.69 11.29 6.27
C ALA A 103 5.35 10.72 7.66
N ALA A 104 4.05 10.46 7.92
CA ALA A 104 3.59 9.79 9.14
C ALA A 104 4.20 8.38 9.28
N ASN A 105 4.14 7.58 8.21
CA ASN A 105 4.72 6.23 8.20
C ASN A 105 6.26 6.27 8.22
N ALA A 106 6.88 7.29 7.62
CA ALA A 106 8.32 7.50 7.71
C ALA A 106 8.74 7.79 9.16
N TYR A 107 7.99 8.62 9.89
CA TYR A 107 8.26 8.82 11.31
C TYR A 107 8.04 7.52 12.10
N LEU A 108 6.92 6.82 11.89
CA LEU A 108 6.62 5.54 12.55
C LEU A 108 7.77 4.53 12.39
N LEU A 109 8.24 4.34 11.16
CA LEU A 109 9.24 3.30 10.84
C LEU A 109 10.67 3.71 11.21
N ALA A 110 10.93 5.00 11.40
CA ALA A 110 12.21 5.49 11.91
C ALA A 110 12.33 5.39 13.44
N MET A 111 11.22 5.33 14.18
CA MET A 111 11.22 5.38 15.65
C MET A 111 11.35 3.99 16.28
N PRO A 112 11.83 3.89 17.56
CA PRO A 112 11.76 2.63 18.30
C PRO A 112 10.31 2.20 18.58
N GLY A 113 10.12 1.10 19.30
CA GLY A 113 8.84 0.45 19.48
C GLY A 113 8.58 -0.61 18.40
N THR A 114 7.49 -1.34 18.53
CA THR A 114 7.03 -2.31 17.51
C THR A 114 6.06 -1.60 16.58
N PRO A 115 6.45 -1.27 15.34
CA PRO A 115 5.58 -0.51 14.45
C PRO A 115 4.43 -1.37 13.93
N CYS A 116 3.21 -0.84 14.02
CA CYS A 116 2.01 -1.40 13.41
C CYS A 116 1.57 -0.48 12.27
N VAL A 117 1.78 -0.93 11.04
CA VAL A 117 1.41 -0.19 9.84
C VAL A 117 -0.07 -0.42 9.52
N PHE A 118 -0.82 0.65 9.32
CA PHE A 118 -2.23 0.54 8.97
C PHE A 118 -2.41 -0.01 7.55
N LEU A 119 -3.28 -1.02 7.39
CA LEU A 119 -3.44 -1.74 6.14
C LEU A 119 -3.78 -0.82 4.96
N LYS A 120 -4.65 0.17 5.13
CA LYS A 120 -5.00 1.12 4.06
C LYS A 120 -3.80 1.94 3.61
N HIS A 121 -2.93 2.37 4.53
CA HIS A 121 -1.69 3.06 4.17
C HIS A 121 -0.76 2.16 3.38
N TYR A 122 -0.61 0.89 3.82
CA TYR A 122 0.21 -0.08 3.11
C TYR A 122 -0.32 -0.38 1.70
N LEU A 123 -1.63 -0.52 1.54
CA LEU A 123 -2.24 -0.77 0.23
C LEU A 123 -2.15 0.45 -0.72
N ALA A 124 -2.16 1.67 -0.16
CA ALA A 124 -2.01 2.90 -0.94
C ALA A 124 -0.55 3.17 -1.36
N TYR A 125 0.43 2.79 -0.53
CA TYR A 125 1.85 3.09 -0.71
C TYR A 125 2.74 1.88 -0.41
N PRO A 126 2.54 0.73 -1.08
CA PRO A 126 3.20 -0.52 -0.72
C PRO A 126 4.73 -0.44 -0.90
N ASP A 127 5.20 0.20 -1.95
CA ASP A 127 6.63 0.27 -2.26
C ASP A 127 7.37 1.21 -1.32
N GLU A 128 6.82 2.40 -1.06
CA GLU A 128 7.42 3.37 -0.17
C GLU A 128 7.51 2.84 1.25
N ILE A 129 6.45 2.21 1.74
CA ILE A 129 6.42 1.63 3.10
C ILE A 129 7.40 0.45 3.21
N LYS A 130 7.46 -0.44 2.21
CA LYS A 130 8.46 -1.52 2.19
C LYS A 130 9.88 -0.99 2.16
N ALA A 131 10.16 0.07 1.37
CA ALA A 131 11.48 0.69 1.33
C ALA A 131 11.87 1.32 2.69
N MET A 132 10.92 1.96 3.39
CA MET A 132 11.13 2.46 4.75
C MET A 132 11.41 1.32 5.74
N ILE A 133 10.73 0.18 5.62
CA ILE A 133 11.01 -1.03 6.43
C ILE A 133 12.42 -1.55 6.15
N ASP A 134 12.84 -1.55 4.90
CA ASP A 134 14.20 -1.98 4.52
C ASP A 134 15.26 -1.02 5.09
N ALA A 135 15.02 0.29 5.09
CA ALA A 135 15.89 1.26 5.73
C ALA A 135 15.98 1.06 7.26
N ARG A 136 14.84 0.79 7.92
CA ARG A 136 14.78 0.42 9.34
C ARG A 136 15.63 -0.82 9.65
N LYS A 137 15.52 -1.86 8.81
CA LYS A 137 16.30 -3.09 8.94
C LYS A 137 17.78 -2.85 8.69
N ALA A 138 18.14 -2.05 7.68
CA ALA A 138 19.52 -1.69 7.38
C ALA A 138 20.20 -0.98 8.56
N ALA A 139 19.50 -0.07 9.22
CA ALA A 139 19.97 0.57 10.44
C ALA A 139 19.99 -0.38 11.67
N GLY A 140 19.21 -1.45 11.66
CA GLY A 140 19.06 -2.36 12.79
C GLY A 140 18.24 -1.74 13.93
N ILE A 141 17.19 -0.98 13.63
CA ILE A 141 16.32 -0.37 14.64
C ILE A 141 15.44 -1.44 15.29
N THR A 142 15.45 -1.49 16.60
CA THR A 142 14.66 -2.39 17.43
C THR A 142 13.59 -1.63 18.22
N ASN A 143 12.75 -2.34 18.94
CA ASN A 143 11.77 -1.73 19.84
C ASN A 143 12.41 -1.06 21.08
N GLN A 144 13.71 -1.21 21.29
CA GLN A 144 14.46 -0.62 22.42
C GLN A 144 15.54 0.37 21.97
N SER A 145 15.67 0.66 20.68
CA SER A 145 16.63 1.62 20.14
C SER A 145 16.49 2.97 20.83
N ASN A 146 17.61 3.64 21.06
CA ASN A 146 17.62 5.02 21.53
C ASN A 146 17.50 5.97 20.36
N PHE A 147 17.00 7.16 20.62
CA PHE A 147 16.89 8.23 19.64
C PHE A 147 17.12 9.60 20.26
N THR A 148 17.44 10.57 19.46
CA THR A 148 17.63 11.97 19.87
C THR A 148 17.12 12.90 18.78
N ASP A 149 16.62 14.05 19.20
CA ASP A 149 16.23 15.12 18.27
C ASP A 149 17.50 15.61 17.52
N PHE A 150 17.38 15.82 16.22
CA PHE A 150 18.46 16.34 15.39
C PHE A 150 18.28 17.84 15.15
N ARG A 151 17.18 18.22 14.52
CA ARG A 151 16.77 19.61 14.30
C ARG A 151 15.26 19.69 14.36
N THR A 152 14.76 20.76 14.95
CA THR A 152 13.34 20.94 15.20
C THR A 152 12.89 22.35 14.86
N THR A 153 11.90 22.47 14.01
CA THR A 153 11.18 23.71 13.70
C THR A 153 9.69 23.41 13.55
N THR A 154 8.84 24.43 13.42
CA THR A 154 7.43 24.18 13.09
C THR A 154 7.25 23.47 11.75
N SER A 155 8.12 23.75 10.77
CA SER A 155 8.01 23.25 9.40
C SER A 155 8.53 21.83 9.21
N TYR A 156 9.44 21.37 10.05
CA TYR A 156 10.01 20.01 9.97
C TYR A 156 10.54 19.55 11.32
N TYR A 157 10.63 18.23 11.45
CA TYR A 157 11.27 17.55 12.58
C TYR A 157 12.29 16.53 12.08
N GLY A 158 13.49 16.60 12.64
CA GLY A 158 14.58 15.66 12.37
C GLY A 158 14.91 14.84 13.60
N VAL A 159 15.05 13.54 13.45
CA VAL A 159 15.38 12.60 14.54
C VAL A 159 16.44 11.61 14.09
N ILE A 160 17.41 11.33 14.98
CA ILE A 160 18.41 10.27 14.80
C ILE A 160 18.03 9.11 15.70
N THR A 161 17.77 7.95 15.12
CA THR A 161 17.55 6.68 15.84
C THR A 161 18.78 5.80 15.72
N ILE A 162 19.26 5.30 16.86
CA ILE A 162 20.47 4.49 16.96
C ILE A 162 20.08 3.02 16.84
N GLY A 163 20.34 2.45 15.70
CA GLY A 163 20.19 1.02 15.45
C GLY A 163 21.44 0.22 15.85
N THR A 164 21.36 -1.09 15.75
CA THR A 164 22.48 -2.00 16.03
C THR A 164 23.59 -1.95 14.97
N ASN A 165 23.23 -1.55 13.74
CA ASN A 165 24.13 -1.52 12.60
C ASN A 165 24.60 -0.11 12.26
N ALA A 166 23.67 0.87 12.37
CA ALA A 166 23.90 2.25 11.96
C ALA A 166 22.90 3.20 12.62
N GLN A 167 23.13 4.51 12.47
CA GLN A 167 22.16 5.53 12.79
C GLN A 167 21.28 5.81 11.57
N LEU A 168 19.96 5.91 11.79
CA LEU A 168 19.00 6.42 10.81
C LEU A 168 18.60 7.83 11.20
N LEU A 169 18.96 8.81 10.38
CA LEU A 169 18.43 10.17 10.46
C LEU A 169 17.18 10.25 9.58
N ALA A 170 16.04 10.48 10.22
CA ALA A 170 14.76 10.70 9.54
C ALA A 170 14.36 12.17 9.66
N ILE A 171 13.95 12.77 8.54
CA ILE A 171 13.39 14.12 8.48
C ILE A 171 11.95 13.99 8.00
N VAL A 172 11.01 14.60 8.71
CA VAL A 172 9.59 14.66 8.34
C VAL A 172 9.09 16.09 8.33
N GLY A 173 8.14 16.39 7.44
CA GLY A 173 7.68 17.74 7.14
C GLY A 173 8.39 18.35 5.93
N ASN A 174 8.56 19.66 5.88
CA ASN A 174 9.22 20.33 4.75
C ASN A 174 10.74 20.07 4.76
N THR A 175 11.16 18.96 4.16
CA THR A 175 12.56 18.52 4.13
C THR A 175 13.50 19.51 3.43
N ALA A 176 13.01 20.32 2.51
CA ALA A 176 13.81 21.31 1.78
C ALA A 176 14.35 22.41 2.69
N LEU A 177 13.67 22.73 3.78
CA LEU A 177 14.07 23.76 4.73
C LEU A 177 15.18 23.31 5.70
N MET A 178 15.41 22.00 5.82
CA MET A 178 16.45 21.50 6.72
C MET A 178 17.86 21.77 6.20
N GLY A 179 18.05 21.83 4.88
CA GLY A 179 19.35 21.80 4.23
C GLY A 179 20.01 20.41 4.30
N GLU A 180 21.25 20.29 3.83
CA GLU A 180 21.97 19.00 3.88
C GLU A 180 22.44 18.68 5.30
N PRO A 181 22.31 17.42 5.75
CA PRO A 181 22.89 16.98 7.01
C PRO A 181 24.42 16.89 6.92
N SER A 182 25.05 16.57 8.05
CA SER A 182 26.49 16.31 8.10
C SER A 182 26.91 15.25 7.07
N SER A 183 28.11 15.40 6.53
CA SER A 183 28.71 14.49 5.54
C SER A 183 28.92 13.05 6.02
N ILE A 184 28.69 12.78 7.30
CA ILE A 184 28.68 11.41 7.86
C ILE A 184 27.43 10.60 7.48
N TYR A 185 26.41 11.24 6.91
CA TYR A 185 25.17 10.61 6.47
C TYR A 185 25.09 10.54 4.95
N THR A 186 24.47 9.49 4.44
CA THR A 186 24.13 9.31 3.02
C THR A 186 22.61 9.23 2.89
N LYS A 187 22.02 10.05 2.01
CA LYS A 187 20.58 9.94 1.69
C LYS A 187 20.30 8.62 1.00
N ILE A 188 19.35 7.85 1.51
CA ILE A 188 18.97 6.54 0.97
C ILE A 188 17.54 6.50 0.44
N LEU A 189 16.63 7.29 1.01
CA LEU A 189 15.22 7.40 0.59
C LEU A 189 14.75 8.83 0.73
N SER A 190 13.83 9.25 -0.13
CA SER A 190 13.08 10.50 0.04
C SER A 190 11.76 10.43 -0.72
N GLY A 191 10.81 11.22 -0.26
CA GLY A 191 9.50 11.38 -0.89
C GLY A 191 8.82 12.65 -0.39
N TYR A 192 7.51 12.75 -0.61
CA TYR A 192 6.76 13.92 -0.18
C TYR A 192 6.79 14.03 1.34
N HIS A 193 7.39 15.10 1.84
CA HIS A 193 7.54 15.46 3.25
C HIS A 193 8.30 14.44 4.10
N TYR A 194 9.20 13.62 3.51
CA TYR A 194 10.14 12.82 4.28
C TYR A 194 11.47 12.60 3.55
N ALA A 195 12.52 12.37 4.34
CA ALA A 195 13.81 11.90 3.85
C ALA A 195 14.51 11.04 4.90
N TYR A 196 15.18 9.98 4.46
CA TYR A 196 15.99 9.09 5.28
C TYR A 196 17.45 9.16 4.86
N TYR A 197 18.29 9.24 5.87
CA TYR A 197 19.75 9.22 5.74
C TYR A 197 20.32 8.14 6.64
N LEU A 198 21.19 7.31 6.12
CA LEU A 198 21.89 6.29 6.89
C LEU A 198 23.31 6.76 7.18
N SER A 199 23.81 6.55 8.42
CA SER A 199 25.18 6.90 8.75
C SER A 199 26.15 6.04 7.96
N LYS A 200 27.23 6.62 7.50
CA LYS A 200 28.27 5.96 6.69
C LYS A 200 29.00 4.85 7.43
N SER A 201 28.86 4.79 8.76
CA SER A 201 29.34 3.66 9.57
C SER A 201 28.64 2.34 9.26
N ALA A 202 27.51 2.36 8.52
CA ALA A 202 26.83 1.16 8.06
C ALA A 202 27.70 0.28 7.14
N GLU A 203 28.63 0.89 6.39
CA GLU A 203 29.48 0.22 5.40
C GLU A 203 28.68 -0.80 4.57
N THR A 204 27.66 -0.31 3.83
CA THR A 204 26.70 -1.16 3.11
C THR A 204 26.27 -0.53 1.79
N ALA A 205 25.73 -1.36 0.89
CA ALA A 205 24.91 -0.90 -0.23
C ALA A 205 23.46 -0.68 0.22
N PHE A 206 22.72 0.17 -0.48
CA PHE A 206 21.28 0.29 -0.34
C PHE A 206 20.60 0.32 -1.71
N ILE A 207 19.45 -0.32 -1.83
CA ILE A 207 18.61 -0.39 -3.03
C ILE A 207 17.27 0.21 -2.68
N ASP A 208 16.88 1.30 -3.32
CA ASP A 208 15.70 2.11 -2.95
C ASP A 208 14.36 1.44 -3.29
N LYS A 209 14.31 0.59 -4.32
CA LYS A 209 13.11 -0.17 -4.67
C LYS A 209 13.07 -1.50 -3.91
N PRO A 210 11.99 -1.82 -3.19
CA PRO A 210 11.84 -3.07 -2.45
C PRO A 210 11.54 -4.25 -3.38
N SER A 211 11.69 -5.48 -2.87
CA SER A 211 11.19 -6.68 -3.55
C SER A 211 9.68 -6.61 -3.73
N GLY A 212 9.18 -7.07 -4.87
CA GLY A 212 7.74 -7.05 -5.15
C GLY A 212 7.38 -7.47 -6.57
N THR A 213 6.07 -7.44 -6.83
CA THR A 213 5.51 -7.60 -8.16
C THR A 213 5.13 -6.23 -8.71
N TYR A 214 5.61 -5.92 -9.90
CA TYR A 214 5.44 -4.63 -10.56
C TYR A 214 4.65 -4.83 -11.85
N SER A 215 3.82 -3.86 -12.23
CA SER A 215 3.04 -3.91 -13.46
C SER A 215 3.77 -3.31 -14.67
N LYS A 216 4.80 -2.48 -14.41
CA LYS A 216 5.56 -1.77 -15.45
C LYS A 216 7.04 -1.76 -15.14
N ALA A 217 7.86 -1.62 -16.18
CA ALA A 217 9.29 -1.37 -16.04
C ALA A 217 9.55 -0.12 -15.18
N PHE A 218 10.60 -0.19 -14.36
CA PHE A 218 11.00 0.88 -13.46
C PHE A 218 12.53 0.97 -13.38
N SER A 219 13.02 2.02 -12.73
CA SER A 219 14.43 2.13 -12.36
C SER A 219 14.59 2.10 -10.86
N THR A 220 15.65 1.43 -10.38
CA THR A 220 16.06 1.43 -8.98
C THR A 220 17.43 2.06 -8.82
N THR A 221 17.63 2.79 -7.71
CA THR A 221 18.88 3.47 -7.41
C THR A 221 19.74 2.63 -6.47
N LEU A 222 21.01 2.47 -6.82
CA LEU A 222 22.00 1.81 -6.00
C LEU A 222 22.83 2.87 -5.26
N THR A 223 22.81 2.86 -3.93
CA THR A 223 23.50 3.85 -3.08
C THR A 223 24.59 3.18 -2.25
N ALA A 224 25.81 3.66 -2.33
CA ALA A 224 26.90 3.27 -1.44
C ALA A 224 26.83 4.11 -0.15
N VAL A 225 26.76 3.47 0.99
CA VAL A 225 26.79 4.09 2.32
C VAL A 225 28.13 3.73 2.96
N SER A 226 29.13 4.60 2.79
CA SER A 226 30.50 4.36 3.24
C SER A 226 31.26 5.67 3.43
N ASN A 227 32.28 5.65 4.28
CA ASN A 227 33.25 6.74 4.41
C ASN A 227 34.41 6.62 3.37
N SER A 228 34.52 5.51 2.67
CA SER A 228 35.60 5.28 1.71
C SER A 228 35.42 6.14 0.47
N ALA A 229 36.48 6.84 0.06
CA ALA A 229 36.45 7.71 -1.11
C ALA A 229 36.34 6.93 -2.44
N ASP A 230 36.77 5.65 -2.45
CA ASP A 230 36.70 4.73 -3.58
C ASP A 230 35.45 3.86 -3.59
N ALA A 231 34.48 4.13 -2.72
CA ALA A 231 33.27 3.33 -2.56
C ALA A 231 32.50 3.23 -3.87
N LYS A 232 32.22 1.98 -4.28
CA LYS A 232 31.42 1.58 -5.44
C LYS A 232 30.43 0.52 -5.04
N ILE A 233 29.56 0.16 -5.95
CA ILE A 233 28.60 -0.95 -5.77
C ILE A 233 28.88 -1.95 -6.87
N ALA A 234 29.13 -3.22 -6.51
CA ALA A 234 29.04 -4.34 -7.43
C ALA A 234 27.63 -4.91 -7.40
N TYR A 235 27.02 -5.13 -8.57
CA TYR A 235 25.67 -5.73 -8.65
C TYR A 235 25.57 -6.76 -9.76
N THR A 236 24.61 -7.68 -9.60
CA THR A 236 24.18 -8.67 -10.58
C THR A 236 22.65 -8.65 -10.70
N THR A 237 22.09 -9.07 -11.82
CA THR A 237 20.63 -9.17 -12.04
C THR A 237 20.16 -10.60 -12.27
N ASP A 238 21.10 -11.54 -12.32
CA ASP A 238 20.87 -12.97 -12.54
C ASP A 238 20.86 -13.80 -11.23
N GLY A 239 20.99 -13.14 -10.09
CA GLY A 239 20.99 -13.75 -8.77
C GLY A 239 22.34 -14.32 -8.33
N THR A 240 23.40 -14.23 -9.17
CA THR A 240 24.76 -14.59 -8.72
C THR A 240 25.28 -13.63 -7.66
N GLU A 241 26.22 -14.09 -6.81
CA GLU A 241 26.76 -13.25 -5.73
C GLU A 241 27.74 -12.20 -6.30
N PRO A 242 27.43 -10.87 -6.15
CA PRO A 242 28.34 -9.82 -6.54
C PRO A 242 29.55 -9.76 -5.60
N SER A 243 30.71 -9.39 -6.16
CA SER A 243 31.97 -9.26 -5.42
C SER A 243 32.88 -8.21 -6.08
N ALA A 244 34.08 -8.05 -5.58
CA ALA A 244 35.09 -7.20 -6.22
C ALA A 244 35.46 -7.65 -7.65
N THR A 245 35.22 -8.94 -7.98
CA THR A 245 35.56 -9.54 -9.29
C THR A 245 34.37 -10.09 -10.04
N ASN A 246 33.16 -10.07 -9.46
CA ASN A 246 31.92 -10.55 -10.08
C ASN A 246 30.84 -9.47 -10.03
N GLY A 247 30.18 -9.29 -11.15
CA GLY A 247 29.11 -8.30 -11.33
C GLY A 247 29.60 -6.98 -11.92
N THR A 248 28.65 -6.09 -12.23
CA THR A 248 28.92 -4.76 -12.75
C THR A 248 29.23 -3.81 -11.61
N GLN A 249 30.35 -3.10 -11.66
CA GLN A 249 30.73 -2.08 -10.67
C GLN A 249 30.27 -0.69 -11.14
N VAL A 250 29.57 0.02 -10.26
CA VAL A 250 29.03 1.36 -10.53
C VAL A 250 29.27 2.33 -9.38
N ALA A 251 29.22 3.63 -9.69
CA ALA A 251 29.26 4.66 -8.66
C ALA A 251 27.96 4.71 -7.85
N SER A 252 28.05 5.26 -6.62
CA SER A 252 26.86 5.55 -5.81
C SER A 252 25.89 6.49 -6.55
N GLY A 253 24.59 6.24 -6.45
CA GLY A 253 23.54 7.00 -7.14
C GLY A 253 23.23 6.50 -8.56
N THR A 254 23.91 5.44 -9.03
CA THR A 254 23.59 4.85 -10.34
C THR A 254 22.21 4.19 -10.31
N THR A 255 21.44 4.43 -11.38
CA THR A 255 20.13 3.79 -11.59
C THR A 255 20.28 2.57 -12.48
N VAL A 256 19.56 1.50 -12.14
CA VAL A 256 19.46 0.25 -12.91
C VAL A 256 18.02 0.10 -13.38
N SER A 257 17.82 -0.07 -14.69
CA SER A 257 16.50 -0.31 -15.27
C SER A 257 16.13 -1.79 -15.10
N ILE A 258 14.92 -2.02 -14.58
CA ILE A 258 14.34 -3.34 -14.38
C ILE A 258 13.07 -3.43 -15.24
N SER A 259 13.05 -4.37 -16.19
CA SER A 259 11.95 -4.53 -17.17
C SER A 259 11.43 -5.96 -17.28
N SER A 260 12.00 -6.90 -16.54
CA SER A 260 11.59 -8.30 -16.50
C SER A 260 11.92 -8.90 -15.13
N ASP A 261 11.37 -10.07 -14.85
CA ASP A 261 11.66 -10.83 -13.64
C ASP A 261 13.18 -10.99 -13.47
N CYS A 262 13.66 -10.64 -12.28
CA CYS A 262 15.08 -10.81 -11.96
C CYS A 262 15.32 -10.86 -10.45
N THR A 263 16.49 -11.38 -10.10
CA THR A 263 17.05 -11.26 -8.74
C THR A 263 18.24 -10.31 -8.79
N LEU A 264 18.00 -9.05 -8.36
CA LEU A 264 19.04 -8.06 -8.22
C LEU A 264 19.78 -8.28 -6.89
N LYS A 265 21.09 -8.45 -6.95
CA LYS A 265 21.95 -8.47 -5.78
C LYS A 265 22.97 -7.34 -5.86
N ALA A 266 23.27 -6.70 -4.74
CA ALA A 266 24.24 -5.62 -4.66
C ALA A 266 25.06 -5.70 -3.38
N VAL A 267 26.34 -5.34 -3.47
CA VAL A 267 27.27 -5.25 -2.34
C VAL A 267 28.15 -4.01 -2.47
N LEU A 268 28.49 -3.39 -1.35
CA LEU A 268 29.46 -2.31 -1.30
C LEU A 268 30.86 -2.85 -1.61
N ILE A 269 31.61 -2.16 -2.46
CA ILE A 269 33.03 -2.36 -2.69
C ILE A 269 33.78 -1.14 -2.19
N ALA A 270 34.71 -1.33 -1.26
CA ALA A 270 35.55 -0.28 -0.70
C ALA A 270 36.93 -0.86 -0.37
N GLY A 271 37.99 -0.13 -0.72
CA GLY A 271 39.38 -0.61 -0.58
C GLY A 271 39.64 -1.89 -1.41
N GLY A 272 38.98 -2.03 -2.54
CA GLY A 272 39.13 -3.19 -3.44
C GLY A 272 38.45 -4.49 -2.94
N ALA A 273 37.68 -4.47 -1.86
CA ALA A 273 37.02 -5.65 -1.28
C ALA A 273 35.51 -5.39 -1.02
N ALA A 274 34.72 -6.46 -1.01
CA ALA A 274 33.34 -6.41 -0.60
C ALA A 274 33.21 -6.09 0.90
N LYS A 275 32.28 -5.20 1.26
CA LYS A 275 31.98 -4.76 2.62
C LYS A 275 30.49 -4.93 2.91
N GLY A 276 30.19 -5.28 4.16
CA GLY A 276 28.81 -5.51 4.60
C GLY A 276 28.20 -6.77 3.98
N SER A 277 26.88 -6.88 4.08
CA SER A 277 26.12 -7.98 3.53
C SER A 277 25.64 -7.67 2.11
N VAL A 278 25.49 -8.73 1.30
CA VAL A 278 24.83 -8.62 -0.01
C VAL A 278 23.35 -8.32 0.21
N ILE A 279 22.87 -7.25 -0.42
CA ILE A 279 21.45 -6.88 -0.43
C ILE A 279 20.80 -7.57 -1.62
N THR A 280 19.73 -8.32 -1.39
CA THR A 280 19.00 -9.05 -2.43
C THR A 280 17.61 -8.45 -2.62
N ARG A 281 17.21 -8.28 -3.87
CA ARG A 281 15.86 -7.90 -4.28
C ARG A 281 15.33 -8.87 -5.31
N HIS A 282 14.11 -9.33 -5.11
CA HIS A 282 13.37 -10.15 -6.06
C HIS A 282 12.31 -9.30 -6.72
N TYR A 283 12.44 -9.09 -8.01
CA TYR A 283 11.48 -8.35 -8.81
C TYR A 283 10.76 -9.33 -9.73
N MET A 284 9.44 -9.29 -9.68
CA MET A 284 8.54 -10.02 -10.56
C MET A 284 7.67 -9.03 -11.31
N PHE A 285 7.23 -9.41 -12.49
CA PHE A 285 6.30 -8.59 -13.26
C PHE A 285 4.95 -9.29 -13.37
N SER A 286 3.89 -8.56 -13.07
CA SER A 286 2.55 -9.06 -13.30
C SER A 286 2.30 -9.10 -14.81
N HIS A 287 1.94 -10.28 -15.31
CA HIS A 287 1.48 -10.44 -16.69
C HIS A 287 -0.04 -10.30 -16.68
N PHE A 288 -0.53 -9.12 -17.09
CA PHE A 288 -1.97 -8.93 -17.25
C PHE A 288 -2.45 -9.84 -18.38
N THR A 289 -3.42 -10.71 -18.08
CA THR A 289 -4.13 -11.45 -19.12
C THR A 289 -5.31 -10.60 -19.57
N PRO A 290 -5.41 -10.25 -20.86
CA PRO A 290 -6.56 -9.52 -21.37
C PRO A 290 -7.86 -10.19 -20.93
N LYS A 291 -8.80 -9.39 -20.40
CA LYS A 291 -10.08 -9.87 -19.89
C LYS A 291 -11.24 -9.06 -20.43
N ASP A 292 -12.34 -9.72 -20.68
CA ASP A 292 -13.57 -9.04 -21.07
C ASP A 292 -14.33 -8.55 -19.82
N ILE A 293 -14.83 -7.34 -19.93
CA ILE A 293 -15.81 -6.76 -18.99
C ILE A 293 -17.12 -6.52 -19.75
N TYR A 294 -18.22 -6.55 -19.02
CA TYR A 294 -19.56 -6.31 -19.56
C TYR A 294 -20.17 -5.10 -18.86
N VAL A 295 -20.66 -4.16 -19.65
CA VAL A 295 -21.32 -2.96 -19.14
C VAL A 295 -22.80 -3.05 -19.44
N TYR A 296 -23.58 -3.25 -18.38
CA TYR A 296 -25.02 -3.37 -18.40
C TYR A 296 -25.64 -2.02 -18.11
N VAL A 297 -26.59 -1.58 -18.92
CA VAL A 297 -27.29 -0.30 -18.75
C VAL A 297 -28.79 -0.53 -18.75
N ASN A 298 -29.47 0.10 -17.79
CA ASN A 298 -30.92 0.14 -17.71
C ASN A 298 -31.37 1.59 -17.53
N ALA A 299 -32.38 2.03 -18.27
CA ALA A 299 -32.93 3.37 -18.23
C ALA A 299 -34.45 3.37 -17.94
N ASP A 300 -34.98 2.33 -17.27
CA ASP A 300 -36.43 2.25 -16.94
C ASP A 300 -36.87 3.44 -16.09
N ASP A 301 -35.99 3.96 -15.23
CA ASP A 301 -36.27 5.07 -14.29
C ASP A 301 -35.70 6.43 -14.77
N ALA A 302 -35.26 6.55 -16.03
CA ALA A 302 -34.55 7.71 -16.56
C ALA A 302 -35.47 8.86 -17.04
N GLY A 303 -36.79 8.66 -17.05
CA GLY A 303 -37.78 9.63 -17.51
C GLY A 303 -38.21 9.43 -18.95
N SER A 304 -39.19 10.24 -19.38
CA SER A 304 -39.89 10.06 -20.68
C SER A 304 -38.98 10.19 -21.90
N ALA A 305 -37.92 10.98 -21.83
CA ALA A 305 -36.93 11.11 -22.93
C ALA A 305 -36.22 9.82 -23.24
N TRP A 306 -36.20 8.83 -22.31
CA TRP A 306 -35.59 7.51 -22.44
C TRP A 306 -36.61 6.39 -22.71
N SER A 307 -37.88 6.69 -22.95
CA SER A 307 -38.98 5.70 -23.04
C SER A 307 -38.71 4.54 -24.01
N ASN A 308 -37.98 4.79 -25.09
CA ASN A 308 -37.65 3.79 -26.12
C ASN A 308 -36.24 3.19 -25.98
N TRP A 309 -35.61 3.32 -24.82
CA TRP A 309 -34.23 2.87 -24.62
C TRP A 309 -34.04 1.37 -24.88
N LYS A 310 -35.09 0.57 -24.72
CA LYS A 310 -35.03 -0.89 -24.95
C LYS A 310 -34.85 -1.24 -26.43
N ASP A 311 -35.28 -0.38 -27.35
CA ASP A 311 -35.08 -0.53 -28.78
C ASP A 311 -33.67 -0.16 -29.23
N GLY A 312 -32.92 0.44 -28.32
CA GLY A 312 -31.49 0.75 -28.45
C GLY A 312 -31.10 2.04 -27.79
N ILE A 313 -30.15 1.92 -26.90
CA ILE A 313 -29.42 3.00 -26.27
C ILE A 313 -28.04 3.09 -26.92
N TYR A 314 -27.50 4.31 -27.08
CA TYR A 314 -26.20 4.50 -27.70
C TYR A 314 -25.10 4.59 -26.66
N TYR A 315 -24.01 3.87 -26.91
CA TYR A 315 -22.79 3.83 -26.12
C TYR A 315 -21.71 4.65 -26.84
N TRP A 316 -21.52 5.88 -26.41
CA TRP A 316 -20.32 6.63 -26.76
C TRP A 316 -19.22 6.30 -25.76
N THR A 317 -18.10 5.76 -26.25
CA THR A 317 -17.08 5.18 -25.38
C THR A 317 -15.70 5.71 -25.70
N TRP A 318 -14.85 5.78 -24.68
CA TRP A 318 -13.42 6.02 -24.84
C TRP A 318 -12.66 5.30 -23.71
N GLY A 319 -11.41 4.91 -23.96
CA GLY A 319 -10.49 4.37 -22.96
C GLY A 319 -9.41 5.34 -22.58
N GLY A 320 -8.66 5.03 -21.53
CA GLY A 320 -7.52 5.83 -21.09
C GLY A 320 -6.41 5.91 -22.15
N ASP A 321 -6.28 4.90 -22.99
CA ASP A 321 -5.32 4.77 -24.11
C ASP A 321 -5.96 4.99 -25.50
N GLY A 322 -7.27 5.28 -25.57
CA GLY A 322 -8.02 5.47 -26.81
C GLY A 322 -8.45 4.19 -27.52
N THR A 323 -8.21 3.00 -26.95
CA THR A 323 -8.48 1.71 -27.62
C THR A 323 -9.95 1.30 -27.61
N HIS A 324 -10.80 1.95 -26.80
CA HIS A 324 -12.21 1.62 -26.61
C HIS A 324 -13.17 2.56 -27.34
N ALA A 325 -12.76 3.12 -28.48
CA ALA A 325 -13.65 3.92 -29.29
C ALA A 325 -14.86 3.09 -29.80
N PRO A 326 -16.05 3.72 -29.95
CA PRO A 326 -17.20 3.05 -30.53
C PRO A 326 -16.86 2.44 -31.90
N LYS A 327 -17.38 1.26 -32.19
CA LYS A 327 -17.19 0.61 -33.50
C LYS A 327 -17.67 1.49 -34.64
N SER A 328 -18.72 2.30 -34.41
CA SER A 328 -19.23 3.30 -35.36
C SER A 328 -18.22 4.42 -35.63
N GLY A 329 -17.24 4.65 -34.75
CA GLY A 329 -16.19 5.68 -34.85
C GLY A 329 -16.72 7.12 -34.85
N LYS A 330 -18.02 7.32 -34.63
CA LYS A 330 -18.67 8.65 -34.64
C LYS A 330 -19.82 8.73 -33.64
N TRP A 331 -20.14 9.93 -33.25
CA TRP A 331 -21.33 10.23 -32.45
C TRP A 331 -22.60 9.80 -33.18
N PRO A 332 -23.58 9.21 -32.51
CA PRO A 332 -23.76 9.06 -31.05
C PRO A 332 -23.14 7.79 -30.45
N GLY A 333 -22.38 7.00 -31.18
CA GLY A 333 -21.78 5.77 -30.72
C GLY A 333 -22.50 4.53 -31.21
N ASP A 334 -22.25 3.38 -30.56
CA ASP A 334 -22.84 2.09 -30.93
C ASP A 334 -24.23 1.94 -30.32
N LYS A 335 -25.22 1.60 -31.15
CA LYS A 335 -26.61 1.35 -30.72
C LYS A 335 -26.74 -0.07 -30.18
N VAL A 336 -27.21 -0.20 -28.94
CA VAL A 336 -27.34 -1.47 -28.23
C VAL A 336 -28.77 -1.64 -27.72
N ALA A 337 -29.48 -2.66 -28.20
CA ALA A 337 -30.83 -2.99 -27.72
C ALA A 337 -30.76 -3.74 -26.38
N ALA A 338 -31.83 -3.66 -25.59
CA ALA A 338 -31.96 -4.40 -24.35
C ALA A 338 -32.34 -5.88 -24.64
N THR A 339 -31.36 -6.76 -24.54
CA THR A 339 -31.51 -8.19 -24.86
C THR A 339 -31.33 -9.10 -23.63
N GLU A 340 -30.66 -8.61 -22.59
CA GLU A 340 -30.38 -9.40 -21.41
C GLU A 340 -31.39 -9.15 -20.31
N THR A 341 -31.72 -10.19 -19.54
CA THR A 341 -32.59 -10.09 -18.36
C THR A 341 -31.84 -10.55 -17.12
N ALA A 342 -31.71 -9.67 -16.15
CA ALA A 342 -31.14 -9.97 -14.84
C ALA A 342 -31.93 -9.22 -13.75
N ASP A 343 -32.17 -9.85 -12.61
CA ASP A 343 -32.91 -9.30 -11.46
C ASP A 343 -34.30 -8.74 -11.86
N ASN A 344 -35.01 -9.43 -12.76
CA ASN A 344 -36.31 -9.03 -13.33
C ASN A 344 -36.29 -7.69 -14.09
N LYS A 345 -35.11 -7.18 -14.49
CA LYS A 345 -34.92 -6.01 -15.32
C LYS A 345 -34.31 -6.39 -16.66
N GLN A 346 -34.66 -5.68 -17.72
CA GLN A 346 -33.96 -5.78 -19.01
C GLN A 346 -32.74 -4.89 -19.01
N TRP A 347 -31.70 -5.31 -19.72
CA TRP A 347 -30.41 -4.60 -19.81
C TRP A 347 -29.94 -4.54 -21.26
N ALA A 348 -29.47 -3.38 -21.69
CA ALA A 348 -28.59 -3.29 -22.83
C ALA A 348 -27.17 -3.61 -22.34
N VAL A 349 -26.45 -4.46 -23.07
CA VAL A 349 -25.12 -4.91 -22.67
C VAL A 349 -24.13 -4.83 -23.81
N GLN A 350 -22.92 -4.34 -23.51
CA GLN A 350 -21.79 -4.35 -24.45
C GLN A 350 -20.53 -4.83 -23.68
N SER A 351 -19.71 -5.62 -24.38
CA SER A 351 -18.44 -6.12 -23.86
C SER A 351 -17.27 -5.27 -24.33
N TYR A 352 -16.24 -5.19 -23.49
CA TYR A 352 -14.97 -4.52 -23.76
C TYR A 352 -13.83 -5.35 -23.24
N THR A 353 -12.78 -5.54 -24.07
CA THR A 353 -11.58 -6.23 -23.64
C THR A 353 -10.60 -5.23 -23.05
N LEU A 354 -10.23 -5.42 -21.80
CA LEU A 354 -9.17 -4.65 -21.14
C LEU A 354 -7.82 -5.30 -21.43
N SER A 355 -6.81 -4.51 -21.79
CA SER A 355 -5.49 -4.98 -22.23
C SER A 355 -4.39 -4.81 -21.17
N SER A 356 -4.66 -4.07 -20.07
CA SER A 356 -3.75 -3.86 -18.96
C SER A 356 -4.49 -3.66 -17.64
N GLU A 357 -3.79 -3.69 -16.51
CA GLU A 357 -4.37 -3.42 -15.17
C GLU A 357 -4.89 -1.98 -15.05
N ASP A 358 -4.24 -1.03 -15.73
CA ASP A 358 -4.61 0.38 -15.72
C ASP A 358 -5.66 0.73 -16.79
N ASP A 359 -6.06 -0.24 -17.60
CA ASP A 359 -7.02 -0.04 -18.67
C ASP A 359 -8.44 0.08 -18.12
N ALA A 360 -9.19 1.04 -18.65
CA ALA A 360 -10.56 1.30 -18.25
C ALA A 360 -11.34 1.93 -19.39
N VAL A 361 -12.65 1.74 -19.37
CA VAL A 361 -13.57 2.29 -20.38
C VAL A 361 -14.39 3.40 -19.72
N SER A 362 -14.63 4.46 -20.47
CA SER A 362 -15.46 5.58 -20.08
C SER A 362 -16.65 5.72 -21.03
N PHE A 363 -17.76 6.26 -20.54
CA PHE A 363 -19.04 6.25 -21.25
C PHE A 363 -19.79 7.56 -21.16
N VAL A 364 -20.48 7.91 -22.25
CA VAL A 364 -21.71 8.69 -22.25
C VAL A 364 -22.78 7.82 -22.92
N PHE A 365 -23.89 7.60 -22.23
CA PHE A 365 -25.07 6.95 -22.83
C PHE A 365 -26.01 8.03 -23.37
N ASN A 366 -26.65 7.77 -24.50
CA ASN A 366 -27.54 8.75 -25.11
C ASN A 366 -28.63 8.08 -25.98
N MET A 367 -29.63 8.86 -26.39
CA MET A 367 -30.73 8.41 -27.25
C MET A 367 -30.58 8.88 -28.70
N GLY A 368 -29.35 9.01 -29.19
CA GLY A 368 -29.04 9.43 -30.54
C GLY A 368 -28.97 10.96 -30.71
N SER A 369 -28.98 11.72 -29.63
CA SER A 369 -28.92 13.17 -29.65
C SER A 369 -28.07 13.73 -28.51
N ASN A 370 -27.62 14.99 -28.65
CA ASN A 370 -26.91 15.71 -27.60
C ASN A 370 -27.83 16.23 -26.49
N VAL A 371 -29.15 16.13 -26.66
CA VAL A 371 -30.13 16.63 -25.69
C VAL A 371 -30.48 15.58 -24.65
N THR A 372 -30.58 14.30 -25.08
CA THR A 372 -30.88 13.19 -24.18
C THR A 372 -29.62 12.37 -24.02
N GLN A 373 -28.83 12.69 -23.01
CA GLN A 373 -27.57 12.01 -22.68
C GLN A 373 -27.32 12.01 -21.19
N THR A 374 -26.38 11.16 -20.77
CA THR A 374 -25.95 11.08 -19.36
C THR A 374 -24.72 11.94 -19.10
N GLU A 375 -24.44 12.16 -17.82
CA GLU A 375 -23.11 12.55 -17.35
C GLU A 375 -22.04 11.57 -17.83
N ASN A 376 -20.77 11.95 -17.71
CA ASN A 376 -19.65 11.08 -18.00
C ASN A 376 -19.49 10.01 -16.92
N LYS A 377 -19.56 8.74 -17.30
CA LYS A 377 -19.14 7.62 -16.45
C LYS A 377 -17.72 7.20 -16.81
N THR A 378 -16.77 7.44 -15.93
CA THR A 378 -15.34 7.21 -16.20
C THR A 378 -14.77 6.05 -15.39
N GLY A 379 -13.67 5.45 -15.88
CA GLY A 379 -12.85 4.51 -15.12
C GLY A 379 -13.47 3.13 -14.86
N VAL A 380 -14.32 2.64 -15.76
CA VAL A 380 -14.95 1.31 -15.61
C VAL A 380 -13.95 0.22 -16.04
N ASN A 381 -13.45 -0.55 -15.07
CA ASN A 381 -12.44 -1.61 -15.26
C ASN A 381 -12.89 -3.01 -14.81
N LYS A 382 -14.18 -3.18 -14.60
CA LYS A 382 -14.82 -4.47 -14.24
C LYS A 382 -16.25 -4.51 -14.76
N THR A 383 -16.82 -5.69 -14.89
CA THR A 383 -18.23 -5.87 -15.20
C THR A 383 -19.10 -5.05 -14.23
N THR A 384 -19.97 -4.20 -14.80
CA THR A 384 -20.68 -3.16 -14.05
C THR A 384 -22.13 -3.04 -14.53
N TYR A 385 -23.04 -2.83 -13.60
CA TYR A 385 -24.47 -2.57 -13.85
C TYR A 385 -24.78 -1.10 -13.52
N LEU A 386 -25.29 -0.38 -14.49
CA LEU A 386 -25.52 1.06 -14.43
C LEU A 386 -27.01 1.36 -14.60
N LEU A 387 -27.54 2.20 -13.72
CA LEU A 387 -28.88 2.76 -13.85
C LEU A 387 -28.78 4.22 -14.24
N ILE A 388 -29.52 4.61 -15.29
CA ILE A 388 -29.69 6.02 -15.65
C ILE A 388 -30.88 6.55 -14.84
N ASN A 389 -30.65 7.61 -14.09
CA ASN A 389 -31.64 8.19 -13.18
C ASN A 389 -32.40 9.35 -13.85
N ASN A 390 -33.57 9.66 -13.33
CA ASN A 390 -34.35 10.85 -13.75
C ASN A 390 -33.87 12.14 -13.06
N THR A 391 -32.71 12.11 -12.42
CA THR A 391 -32.05 13.31 -11.87
C THR A 391 -30.96 13.76 -12.83
N THR A 392 -30.70 15.07 -12.90
CA THR A 392 -29.72 15.67 -13.80
C THR A 392 -28.57 16.32 -13.02
N ASP A 393 -27.40 16.37 -13.66
CA ASP A 393 -26.27 17.19 -13.22
C ASP A 393 -26.52 18.70 -13.54
N ASP A 394 -25.56 19.55 -13.21
CA ASP A 394 -25.61 21.01 -13.47
C ASP A 394 -25.63 21.35 -14.96
N SER A 395 -25.28 20.41 -15.83
CA SER A 395 -25.33 20.56 -17.30
C SER A 395 -26.63 20.04 -17.90
N GLY A 396 -27.55 19.52 -17.09
CA GLY A 396 -28.83 18.97 -17.52
C GLY A 396 -28.73 17.51 -18.05
N HIS A 397 -27.62 16.83 -17.83
CA HIS A 397 -27.42 15.43 -18.23
C HIS A 397 -27.94 14.49 -17.15
N ASN A 398 -28.57 13.38 -17.53
CA ASN A 398 -29.02 12.38 -16.58
C ASN A 398 -27.89 11.78 -15.77
N THR A 399 -28.07 11.67 -14.47
CA THR A 399 -27.04 11.06 -13.59
C THR A 399 -27.03 9.54 -13.71
N ILE A 400 -25.89 8.92 -13.38
CA ILE A 400 -25.70 7.47 -13.43
C ILE A 400 -25.42 6.94 -12.02
N SER A 401 -26.17 5.93 -11.59
CA SER A 401 -25.87 5.16 -10.40
C SER A 401 -25.33 3.76 -10.75
N THR A 402 -24.42 3.26 -9.91
CA THR A 402 -23.91 1.90 -10.02
C THR A 402 -24.71 1.00 -9.08
N VAL A 403 -25.27 -0.08 -9.61
CA VAL A 403 -25.92 -1.09 -8.79
C VAL A 403 -24.83 -1.89 -8.08
N ALA A 404 -24.86 -1.92 -6.75
CA ALA A 404 -24.08 -2.88 -6.00
C ALA A 404 -24.69 -4.26 -6.26
N THR A 405 -24.11 -5.01 -7.19
CA THR A 405 -24.44 -6.41 -7.39
C THR A 405 -23.89 -7.21 -6.23
N GLY A 406 -24.68 -7.35 -5.16
CA GLY A 406 -24.57 -8.54 -4.33
C GLY A 406 -24.84 -9.70 -5.26
N ILE A 407 -23.82 -10.55 -5.51
CA ILE A 407 -23.91 -11.73 -6.35
C ILE A 407 -25.00 -12.65 -5.81
N LYS A 408 -26.24 -12.44 -6.23
CA LYS A 408 -27.34 -13.38 -6.13
C LYS A 408 -27.77 -13.68 -7.56
N GLY A 409 -27.06 -14.62 -8.22
CA GLY A 409 -27.53 -15.06 -9.52
C GLY A 409 -26.48 -15.44 -10.55
N ILE A 410 -25.24 -15.77 -10.19
CA ILE A 410 -24.42 -16.68 -10.99
C ILE A 410 -24.69 -18.09 -10.46
N THR A 411 -25.92 -18.55 -10.61
CA THR A 411 -26.21 -19.97 -10.70
C THR A 411 -26.00 -20.34 -12.16
N ASN A 412 -24.96 -21.14 -12.38
CA ASN A 412 -24.55 -21.80 -13.63
C ASN A 412 -23.44 -21.12 -14.46
N VAL A 413 -22.34 -20.72 -13.82
CA VAL A 413 -21.06 -21.22 -14.31
C VAL A 413 -20.82 -22.50 -13.53
N GLU A 414 -20.92 -23.66 -14.17
CA GLU A 414 -20.30 -24.88 -13.66
C GLU A 414 -18.87 -24.50 -13.32
N LYS A 415 -18.59 -24.32 -12.00
CA LYS A 415 -17.21 -24.31 -11.54
C LYS A 415 -16.61 -25.58 -12.09
N PRO A 416 -15.50 -25.54 -12.84
CA PRO A 416 -14.80 -26.76 -13.14
C PRO A 416 -14.61 -27.45 -11.80
N THR A 417 -15.21 -28.61 -11.61
CA THR A 417 -14.96 -29.45 -10.45
C THR A 417 -13.54 -29.94 -10.61
N ASP A 418 -12.61 -29.09 -10.16
CA ASP A 418 -11.20 -29.43 -10.11
C ASP A 418 -11.04 -30.36 -8.92
N ASP A 419 -11.00 -31.66 -9.16
CA ASP A 419 -10.81 -32.70 -8.13
C ASP A 419 -9.38 -32.62 -7.51
N LYS A 420 -8.86 -31.40 -7.39
CA LYS A 420 -7.54 -31.09 -6.85
C LYS A 420 -7.66 -30.53 -5.44
N TRP A 421 -6.67 -30.87 -4.67
CA TRP A 421 -6.51 -30.38 -3.30
C TRP A 421 -5.52 -29.22 -3.24
N TYR A 422 -5.82 -28.24 -2.39
CA TYR A 422 -4.95 -27.09 -2.15
C TYR A 422 -4.81 -26.83 -0.66
N THR A 423 -3.62 -26.40 -0.26
CA THR A 423 -3.40 -25.81 1.07
C THR A 423 -4.07 -24.43 1.16
N LEU A 424 -4.22 -23.87 2.35
CA LEU A 424 -4.72 -22.50 2.52
C LEU A 424 -3.85 -21.43 1.84
N ASN A 425 -2.58 -21.73 1.57
CA ASN A 425 -1.67 -20.84 0.86
C ASN A 425 -1.75 -21.01 -0.67
N GLY A 426 -2.72 -21.78 -1.18
CA GLY A 426 -2.94 -21.99 -2.62
C GLY A 426 -1.99 -23.01 -3.26
N GLN A 427 -1.12 -23.69 -2.51
CA GLN A 427 -0.25 -24.72 -3.02
C GLN A 427 -1.07 -25.98 -3.34
N ARG A 428 -0.99 -26.47 -4.60
CA ARG A 428 -1.62 -27.73 -5.02
C ARG A 428 -0.91 -28.91 -4.37
N ILE A 429 -1.69 -29.88 -3.88
CA ILE A 429 -1.24 -31.16 -3.33
C ILE A 429 -2.04 -32.30 -3.95
N GLU A 430 -1.54 -33.51 -3.96
CA GLU A 430 -2.27 -34.68 -4.49
C GLU A 430 -3.45 -35.06 -3.55
N ARG A 431 -3.18 -35.18 -2.26
CA ARG A 431 -4.19 -35.44 -1.21
C ARG A 431 -3.61 -35.02 0.15
N PRO A 432 -4.43 -34.52 1.10
CA PRO A 432 -3.97 -34.27 2.45
C PRO A 432 -3.47 -35.53 3.14
N THR A 433 -2.25 -35.49 3.66
CA THR A 433 -1.63 -36.57 4.46
C THR A 433 -1.50 -36.19 5.94
N GLN A 434 -1.83 -34.96 6.29
CA GLN A 434 -1.76 -34.43 7.66
C GLN A 434 -3.10 -33.79 8.05
N ARG A 435 -3.36 -33.73 9.37
CA ARG A 435 -4.50 -32.97 9.90
C ARG A 435 -4.36 -31.50 9.56
N GLY A 436 -5.43 -30.91 9.12
CA GLY A 436 -5.40 -29.50 8.73
C GLY A 436 -6.61 -29.05 7.95
N ILE A 437 -6.54 -27.80 7.50
CA ILE A 437 -7.60 -27.20 6.68
C ILE A 437 -7.09 -27.11 5.25
N TYR A 438 -7.90 -27.60 4.31
CA TYR A 438 -7.59 -27.68 2.90
C TYR A 438 -8.75 -27.17 2.05
N ILE A 439 -8.48 -26.85 0.79
CA ILE A 439 -9.49 -26.50 -0.20
C ILE A 439 -9.60 -27.63 -1.22
N HIS A 440 -10.79 -28.17 -1.42
CA HIS A 440 -11.09 -29.17 -2.41
C HIS A 440 -12.44 -28.88 -3.07
N ASN A 441 -12.50 -28.89 -4.38
CA ASN A 441 -13.68 -28.50 -5.16
C ASN A 441 -14.24 -27.12 -4.76
N GLY A 442 -13.34 -26.17 -4.46
CA GLY A 442 -13.69 -24.82 -4.03
C GLY A 442 -14.35 -24.75 -2.64
N LYS A 443 -14.34 -25.84 -1.85
CA LYS A 443 -14.86 -25.90 -0.48
C LYS A 443 -13.71 -26.07 0.52
N LYS A 444 -13.84 -25.41 1.66
CA LYS A 444 -12.93 -25.58 2.79
C LYS A 444 -13.30 -26.88 3.54
N LEU A 445 -12.33 -27.79 3.66
CA LEU A 445 -12.49 -29.06 4.36
C LEU A 445 -11.49 -29.16 5.52
N ILE A 446 -11.95 -29.74 6.63
CA ILE A 446 -11.10 -30.05 7.78
C ILE A 446 -10.79 -31.55 7.72
N ILE A 447 -9.53 -31.91 7.68
CA ILE A 447 -9.05 -33.28 7.76
C ILE A 447 -8.60 -33.51 9.21
N HIS A 448 -9.19 -34.50 9.84
CA HIS A 448 -8.98 -34.86 11.26
C HIS A 448 -7.87 -35.89 11.44
#